data_31008718be754d073cdae706abdefe47
#
_entry.id   31008718be754d073cdae706abdefe47
#
_cell.length_a   1.000
_cell.length_b   1.000
_cell.length_c   1.000
_cell.angle_alpha   90.00
_cell.angle_beta   90.00
_cell.angle_gamma   90.00
#
_symmetry.space_group_name_H-M   'P 1'
#
loop_
_entity.id
_entity.type
_entity.pdbx_description
1 polymer ?
#
loop_
_entity_poly.entity_id
_entity_poly.type
_entity_poly.pdbx_seq_one_letter_code
_entity_poly.pdbx_strand_id
1 'polypeptide(L)'
;IPFLIMTNYGQVENAVQAMQLGAVNYLCKPIRPDKLSEAIFNVLSKSHEENEFYRGESPQALELYKKLKLVALSDYSILIRGASGVGKEHVAREIHDQSHRHSKPYITVDCGAIPEELAASEFFGHRKGAYTGAESDTPGLFRAADGGTLFLDEIGNLS
;
A
#
# COMPACT_ATOMS: atom_id res chain seq x y z
N ILE A 1 4.84 -15.24 -1.93
CA ILE A 1 5.83 -14.16 -1.79
C ILE A 1 6.61 -14.11 -3.09
N PRO A 2 6.59 -13.00 -3.84
CA PRO A 2 7.38 -12.86 -5.05
C PRO A 2 8.87 -12.91 -4.71
N PHE A 3 9.67 -13.56 -5.54
CA PHE A 3 11.12 -13.63 -5.36
C PHE A 3 11.86 -13.33 -6.65
N LEU A 4 13.03 -12.73 -6.50
CA LEU A 4 13.90 -12.32 -7.60
C LEU A 4 15.24 -13.03 -7.46
N ILE A 5 15.75 -13.60 -8.54
CA ILE A 5 17.04 -14.31 -8.54
C ILE A 5 18.14 -13.38 -9.03
N MET A 6 19.24 -13.32 -8.27
CA MET A 6 20.46 -12.61 -8.63
C MET A 6 21.64 -13.57 -8.73
N THR A 7 22.30 -13.67 -9.89
CA THR A 7 23.33 -14.68 -10.14
C THR A 7 24.52 -14.12 -10.91
N ASN A 8 25.66 -14.79 -10.81
CA ASN A 8 26.83 -14.54 -11.64
C ASN A 8 26.77 -15.26 -13.01
N TYR A 9 25.82 -16.20 -13.18
CA TYR A 9 25.70 -17.04 -14.37
C TYR A 9 24.52 -16.59 -15.22
N GLY A 10 24.81 -15.96 -16.37
CA GLY A 10 23.81 -15.39 -17.26
C GLY A 10 23.37 -16.34 -18.39
N GLN A 11 23.22 -17.64 -18.12
CA GLN A 11 22.74 -18.60 -19.13
C GLN A 11 21.23 -18.49 -19.30
N VAL A 12 20.76 -18.51 -20.55
CA VAL A 12 19.35 -18.34 -20.89
C VAL A 12 18.52 -19.50 -20.33
N GLU A 13 19.05 -20.73 -20.35
CA GLU A 13 18.38 -21.91 -19.83
C GLU A 13 18.08 -21.78 -18.34
N ASN A 14 19.03 -21.28 -17.54
CA ASN A 14 18.85 -21.05 -16.11
C ASN A 14 17.80 -19.97 -15.83
N ALA A 15 17.74 -18.92 -16.68
CA ALA A 15 16.73 -17.89 -16.55
C ALA A 15 15.33 -18.44 -16.84
N VAL A 16 15.17 -19.24 -17.90
CA VAL A 16 13.89 -19.87 -18.26
C VAL A 16 13.44 -20.82 -17.13
N GLN A 17 14.33 -21.64 -16.62
CA GLN A 17 14.03 -22.56 -15.53
C GLN A 17 13.64 -21.82 -14.26
N ALA A 18 14.33 -20.73 -13.91
CA ALA A 18 14.00 -19.89 -12.78
C ALA A 18 12.59 -19.30 -12.89
N MET A 19 12.23 -18.78 -14.07
CA MET A 19 10.89 -18.25 -14.32
C MET A 19 9.80 -19.33 -14.27
N GLN A 20 10.08 -20.54 -14.76
CA GLN A 20 9.15 -21.68 -14.65
C GLN A 20 8.94 -22.13 -13.19
N LEU A 21 9.93 -21.95 -12.33
CA LEU A 21 9.87 -22.22 -10.89
C LEU A 21 9.24 -21.09 -10.08
N GLY A 22 8.73 -20.03 -10.74
CA GLY A 22 7.98 -18.95 -10.10
C GLY A 22 8.81 -17.73 -9.72
N ALA A 23 10.06 -17.60 -10.21
CA ALA A 23 10.79 -16.35 -10.06
C ALA A 23 10.11 -15.24 -10.87
N VAL A 24 9.95 -14.07 -10.27
CA VAL A 24 9.33 -12.92 -10.96
C VAL A 24 10.33 -12.20 -11.87
N ASN A 25 11.61 -12.27 -11.53
CA ASN A 25 12.68 -11.71 -12.37
C ASN A 25 14.03 -12.42 -12.11
N TYR A 26 14.94 -12.28 -13.07
CA TYR A 26 16.28 -12.89 -13.07
C TYR A 26 17.31 -11.85 -13.49
N LEU A 27 18.23 -11.51 -12.60
CA LEU A 27 19.25 -10.49 -12.82
C LEU A 27 20.66 -11.08 -12.76
N CYS A 28 21.48 -10.76 -13.77
CA CYS A 28 22.88 -11.14 -13.80
C CYS A 28 23.77 -10.07 -13.17
N LYS A 29 24.70 -10.50 -12.35
CA LYS A 29 25.74 -9.62 -11.76
C LYS A 29 26.84 -9.32 -12.83
N PRO A 30 27.42 -8.12 -12.84
CA PRO A 30 27.18 -6.97 -11.95
C PRO A 30 25.86 -6.28 -12.22
N ILE A 31 25.08 -6.01 -11.17
CA ILE A 31 23.76 -5.40 -11.29
C ILE A 31 23.89 -3.88 -11.18
N ARG A 32 23.38 -3.18 -12.16
CA ARG A 32 23.30 -1.72 -12.12
C ARG A 32 22.15 -1.31 -11.19
N PRO A 33 22.35 -0.27 -10.32
CA PRO A 33 21.31 0.16 -9.38
C PRO A 33 19.97 0.53 -10.03
N ASP A 34 20.02 1.17 -11.22
CA ASP A 34 18.84 1.52 -12.01
C ASP A 34 18.01 0.28 -12.38
N LYS A 35 18.66 -0.78 -12.89
CA LYS A 35 18.01 -2.04 -13.25
C LYS A 35 17.45 -2.81 -12.05
N LEU A 36 18.14 -2.75 -10.91
CA LEU A 36 17.63 -3.35 -9.69
C LEU A 36 16.37 -2.64 -9.21
N SER A 37 16.40 -1.31 -9.17
CA SER A 37 15.25 -0.50 -8.76
C SER A 37 14.04 -0.72 -9.69
N GLU A 38 14.25 -0.76 -11.00
CA GLU A 38 13.21 -1.07 -11.98
C GLU A 38 12.61 -2.48 -11.78
N ALA A 39 13.47 -3.49 -11.55
CA ALA A 39 13.02 -4.86 -11.32
C ALA A 39 12.20 -4.97 -10.02
N ILE A 40 12.64 -4.33 -8.94
CA ILE A 40 11.91 -4.29 -7.66
C ILE A 40 10.57 -3.56 -7.86
N PHE A 41 10.57 -2.40 -8.51
CA PHE A 41 9.35 -1.64 -8.77
C PHE A 41 8.33 -2.46 -9.57
N ASN A 42 8.78 -3.15 -10.63
CA ASN A 42 7.93 -4.01 -11.45
C ASN A 42 7.36 -5.21 -10.67
N VAL A 43 8.13 -5.77 -9.73
CA VAL A 43 7.66 -6.86 -8.86
C VAL A 43 6.59 -6.35 -7.90
N LEU A 44 6.83 -5.20 -7.28
CA LEU A 44 5.89 -4.60 -6.33
C LEU A 44 4.61 -4.10 -7.03
N SER A 45 4.73 -3.51 -8.22
CA SER A 45 3.57 -3.06 -9.00
C SER A 45 2.68 -4.22 -9.44
N LYS A 46 3.29 -5.33 -9.93
CA LYS A 46 2.54 -6.54 -10.30
C LYS A 46 1.87 -7.20 -9.10
N SER A 47 2.49 -7.19 -7.92
CA SER A 47 1.86 -7.73 -6.72
C SER A 47 0.61 -6.93 -6.28
N HIS A 48 0.48 -5.68 -6.72
CA HIS A 48 -0.73 -4.88 -6.54
C HIS A 48 -1.84 -5.20 -7.55
N GLU A 49 -1.50 -5.67 -8.76
CA GLU A 49 -2.49 -6.03 -9.79
C GLU A 49 -3.05 -7.46 -9.63
N GLU A 50 -2.31 -8.38 -8.99
CA GLU A 50 -2.69 -9.79 -8.84
C GLU A 50 -3.43 -10.13 -7.53
N ASN A 51 -3.68 -9.17 -6.65
CA ASN A 51 -4.66 -9.36 -5.59
C ASN A 51 -6.07 -9.16 -6.19
N GLU A 52 -6.51 -10.08 -7.07
CA GLU A 52 -7.93 -10.23 -7.33
C GLU A 52 -8.62 -10.58 -6.01
N PHE A 53 -9.05 -9.53 -5.32
CA PHE A 53 -9.90 -9.68 -4.17
C PHE A 53 -11.18 -10.37 -4.63
N TYR A 54 -11.43 -11.56 -4.10
CA TYR A 54 -12.66 -12.29 -4.39
C TYR A 54 -13.86 -11.46 -3.91
N ARG A 55 -14.57 -10.86 -4.84
CA ARG A 55 -15.81 -10.17 -4.57
C ARG A 55 -16.87 -11.22 -4.27
N GLY A 56 -17.32 -11.26 -3.02
CA GLY A 56 -18.40 -12.15 -2.63
C GLY A 56 -19.66 -11.92 -3.47
N GLU A 57 -20.30 -12.99 -3.87
CA GLU A 57 -21.55 -12.96 -4.66
C GLU A 57 -22.80 -13.02 -3.79
N SER A 58 -22.66 -13.03 -2.46
CA SER A 58 -23.80 -13.03 -1.54
C SER A 58 -24.63 -11.74 -1.70
N PRO A 59 -25.95 -11.80 -1.43
CA PRO A 59 -26.79 -10.60 -1.47
C PRO A 59 -26.26 -9.45 -0.62
N GLN A 60 -25.67 -9.77 0.54
CA GLN A 60 -25.06 -8.79 1.45
C GLN A 60 -23.83 -8.14 0.83
N ALA A 61 -22.98 -8.93 0.16
CA ALA A 61 -21.79 -8.41 -0.54
C ALA A 61 -22.19 -7.48 -1.69
N LEU A 62 -23.16 -7.88 -2.49
CA LEU A 62 -23.67 -7.06 -3.59
C LEU A 62 -24.28 -5.74 -3.10
N GLU A 63 -24.99 -5.76 -1.97
CA GLU A 63 -25.52 -4.53 -1.35
C GLU A 63 -24.38 -3.63 -0.85
N LEU A 64 -23.35 -4.21 -0.23
CA LEU A 64 -22.14 -3.49 0.19
C LEU A 64 -21.51 -2.77 -1.01
N TYR A 65 -21.24 -3.46 -2.11
CA TYR A 65 -20.61 -2.85 -3.29
C TYR A 65 -21.46 -1.73 -3.91
N LYS A 66 -22.79 -1.84 -3.88
CA LYS A 66 -23.67 -0.73 -4.30
C LYS A 66 -23.46 0.49 -3.39
N LYS A 67 -23.38 0.30 -2.08
CA LYS A 67 -23.12 1.39 -1.13
C LYS A 67 -21.74 2.00 -1.33
N LEU A 68 -20.70 1.17 -1.58
CA LEU A 68 -19.35 1.65 -1.83
C LEU A 68 -19.29 2.61 -3.03
N LYS A 69 -19.95 2.29 -4.13
CA LYS A 69 -20.02 3.18 -5.31
C LYS A 69 -20.61 4.56 -4.98
N LEU A 70 -21.66 4.59 -4.17
CA LEU A 70 -22.31 5.86 -3.81
C LEU A 70 -21.40 6.69 -2.89
N VAL A 71 -20.75 6.04 -1.94
CA VAL A 71 -19.89 6.71 -0.95
C VAL A 71 -18.56 7.17 -1.58
N ALA A 72 -18.00 6.40 -2.51
CA ALA A 72 -16.76 6.74 -3.21
C ALA A 72 -16.83 8.06 -3.98
N LEU A 73 -18.01 8.45 -4.45
CA LEU A 73 -18.22 9.71 -5.17
C LEU A 73 -18.41 10.92 -4.24
N SER A 74 -18.44 10.70 -2.92
CA SER A 74 -18.58 11.77 -1.94
C SER A 74 -17.23 12.19 -1.35
N ASP A 75 -17.17 13.41 -0.81
CA ASP A 75 -15.99 13.91 -0.07
C ASP A 75 -16.08 13.70 1.45
N TYR A 76 -17.00 12.82 1.89
CA TYR A 76 -17.18 12.56 3.31
C TYR A 76 -16.07 11.65 3.88
N SER A 77 -15.79 11.84 5.17
CA SER A 77 -15.02 10.86 5.94
C SER A 77 -15.87 9.62 6.15
N ILE A 78 -15.27 8.44 5.91
CA ILE A 78 -15.98 7.16 5.92
C ILE A 78 -15.45 6.31 7.07
N LEU A 79 -16.35 5.78 7.90
CA LEU A 79 -16.02 4.84 8.94
C LEU A 79 -16.36 3.42 8.49
N ILE A 80 -15.33 2.57 8.33
CA ILE A 80 -15.47 1.16 8.00
C ILE A 80 -15.43 0.35 9.29
N ARG A 81 -16.51 -0.36 9.60
CA ARG A 81 -16.61 -1.21 10.80
C ARG A 81 -16.78 -2.67 10.42
N GLY A 82 -16.06 -3.54 11.12
CA GLY A 82 -16.13 -4.99 10.92
C GLY A 82 -15.14 -5.73 11.81
N ALA A 83 -15.31 -7.05 11.94
CA ALA A 83 -14.38 -7.91 12.66
C ALA A 83 -12.96 -7.84 12.07
N SER A 84 -11.94 -8.29 12.81
CA SER A 84 -10.59 -8.40 12.27
C SER A 84 -10.56 -9.41 11.13
N GLY A 85 -9.75 -9.16 10.09
CA GLY A 85 -9.57 -10.06 8.95
C GLY A 85 -10.69 -10.09 7.91
N VAL A 86 -11.77 -9.31 8.06
CA VAL A 86 -12.90 -9.33 7.09
C VAL A 86 -12.64 -8.51 5.81
N GLY A 87 -11.44 -7.96 5.64
CA GLY A 87 -11.06 -7.23 4.43
C GLY A 87 -11.40 -5.73 4.45
N LYS A 88 -11.37 -5.08 5.62
CA LYS A 88 -11.61 -3.62 5.73
C LYS A 88 -10.67 -2.79 4.84
N GLU A 89 -9.41 -3.19 4.75
CA GLU A 89 -8.41 -2.53 3.89
C GLU A 89 -8.80 -2.62 2.40
N HIS A 90 -9.30 -3.77 1.94
CA HIS A 90 -9.80 -3.91 0.57
C HIS A 90 -11.00 -3.01 0.29
N VAL A 91 -11.91 -2.90 1.26
CA VAL A 91 -13.06 -2.00 1.15
C VAL A 91 -12.59 -0.54 1.04
N ALA A 92 -11.61 -0.13 1.85
CA ALA A 92 -11.04 1.21 1.79
C ALA A 92 -10.35 1.49 0.44
N ARG A 93 -9.61 0.51 -0.07
CA ARG A 93 -8.96 0.60 -1.39
C ARG A 93 -9.98 0.71 -2.51
N GLU A 94 -11.02 -0.12 -2.49
CA GLU A 94 -12.11 -0.09 -3.47
C GLU A 94 -12.82 1.28 -3.49
N ILE A 95 -13.02 1.90 -2.33
CA ILE A 95 -13.58 3.25 -2.23
C ILE A 95 -12.66 4.27 -2.91
N HIS A 96 -11.35 4.20 -2.65
CA HIS A 96 -10.38 5.09 -3.29
C HIS A 96 -10.38 4.92 -4.82
N ASP A 97 -10.28 3.68 -5.30
CA ASP A 97 -10.19 3.35 -6.72
C ASP A 97 -11.44 3.76 -7.51
N GLN A 98 -12.61 3.82 -6.87
CA GLN A 98 -13.87 4.30 -7.45
C GLN A 98 -14.13 5.80 -7.22
N SER A 99 -13.27 6.50 -6.48
CA SER A 99 -13.45 7.91 -6.16
C SER A 99 -12.91 8.84 -7.25
N HIS A 100 -13.26 10.13 -7.17
CA HIS A 100 -12.63 11.18 -7.97
C HIS A 100 -11.13 11.35 -7.71
N ARG A 101 -10.60 10.69 -6.65
CA ARG A 101 -9.20 10.75 -6.21
C ARG A 101 -8.40 9.50 -6.57
N HIS A 102 -8.95 8.59 -7.40
CA HIS A 102 -8.32 7.30 -7.77
C HIS A 102 -6.89 7.41 -8.33
N SER A 103 -6.57 8.56 -8.97
CA SER A 103 -5.22 8.84 -9.49
C SER A 103 -4.32 9.63 -8.53
N LYS A 104 -4.78 9.89 -7.32
CA LYS A 104 -4.08 10.63 -6.27
C LYS A 104 -3.46 9.68 -5.25
N PRO A 105 -2.59 10.16 -4.33
CA PRO A 105 -2.00 9.29 -3.32
C PRO A 105 -3.05 8.54 -2.50
N TYR A 106 -2.80 7.25 -2.28
CA TYR A 106 -3.50 6.42 -1.31
C TYR A 106 -2.50 5.98 -0.24
N ILE A 107 -2.65 6.52 0.96
CA ILE A 107 -1.76 6.27 2.10
C ILE A 107 -2.50 5.40 3.11
N THR A 108 -1.90 4.28 3.51
CA THR A 108 -2.42 3.41 4.56
C THR A 108 -1.56 3.53 5.80
N VAL A 109 -2.21 3.56 6.96
CA VAL A 109 -1.56 3.68 8.25
C VAL A 109 -2.18 2.70 9.22
N ASP A 110 -1.37 1.82 9.78
CA ASP A 110 -1.74 1.02 10.94
C ASP A 110 -1.50 1.86 12.21
N CYS A 111 -2.59 2.34 12.79
CA CYS A 111 -2.53 3.19 13.98
C CYS A 111 -2.01 2.45 15.21
N GLY A 112 -2.17 1.11 15.25
CA GLY A 112 -1.65 0.29 16.34
C GLY A 112 -0.12 0.12 16.30
N ALA A 113 0.50 0.34 15.15
CA ALA A 113 1.95 0.27 14.98
C ALA A 113 2.67 1.58 15.33
N ILE A 114 1.96 2.69 15.51
CA ILE A 114 2.55 4.00 15.80
C ILE A 114 2.67 4.20 17.31
N PRO A 115 3.89 4.38 17.86
CA PRO A 115 4.07 4.75 19.27
C PRO A 115 3.35 6.09 19.58
N GLU A 116 2.69 6.16 20.74
CA GLU A 116 1.92 7.34 21.14
C GLU A 116 2.75 8.63 21.11
N GLU A 117 4.02 8.56 21.56
CA GLU A 117 4.92 9.71 21.59
C GLU A 117 5.29 10.24 20.19
N LEU A 118 5.18 9.40 19.16
CA LEU A 118 5.52 9.75 17.77
C LEU A 118 4.28 10.07 16.94
N ALA A 119 3.08 9.77 17.41
CA ALA A 119 1.85 9.90 16.64
C ALA A 119 1.66 11.31 16.06
N ALA A 120 1.84 12.35 16.87
CA ALA A 120 1.73 13.72 16.40
C ALA A 120 2.76 14.05 15.29
N SER A 121 4.00 13.56 15.44
CA SER A 121 5.07 13.76 14.47
C SER A 121 4.79 13.00 13.15
N GLU A 122 4.30 11.77 13.24
CA GLU A 122 3.94 10.96 12.08
C GLU A 122 2.76 11.56 11.30
N PHE A 123 1.71 11.95 12.00
CA PHE A 123 0.51 12.49 11.34
C PHE A 123 0.70 13.90 10.79
N PHE A 124 1.30 14.81 11.56
CA PHE A 124 1.39 16.22 11.20
C PHE A 124 2.77 16.64 10.68
N GLY A 125 3.78 15.78 10.86
CA GLY A 125 5.15 16.08 10.52
C GLY A 125 5.88 16.89 11.59
N HIS A 126 7.18 17.09 11.38
CA HIS A 126 8.01 17.89 12.28
C HIS A 126 9.07 18.66 11.49
N ARG A 127 9.59 19.72 12.13
CA ARG A 127 10.75 20.44 11.65
C ARG A 127 12.02 19.87 12.27
N LYS A 128 13.13 20.04 11.59
CA LYS A 128 14.46 19.71 12.12
C LYS A 128 14.65 20.35 13.51
N GLY A 129 15.08 19.53 14.47
CA GLY A 129 15.30 19.96 15.85
C GLY A 129 14.06 20.01 16.74
N ALA A 130 12.90 19.52 16.28
CA ALA A 130 11.68 19.53 17.08
C ALA A 130 11.77 18.60 18.32
N TYR A 131 12.59 17.54 18.24
CA TYR A 131 12.90 16.63 19.34
C TYR A 131 14.27 15.97 19.12
N THR A 132 14.77 15.26 20.13
CA THR A 132 16.06 14.55 20.05
C THR A 132 15.98 13.47 18.98
N GLY A 133 16.76 13.61 17.89
CA GLY A 133 16.73 12.71 16.74
C GLY A 133 15.99 13.27 15.52
N ALA A 134 15.34 14.41 15.57
CA ALA A 134 14.76 15.10 14.42
C ALA A 134 15.88 15.74 13.56
N GLU A 135 16.50 14.95 12.69
CA GLU A 135 17.65 15.38 11.88
C GLU A 135 17.26 16.22 10.65
N SER A 136 16.02 16.08 10.17
CA SER A 136 15.49 16.76 8.98
C SER A 136 14.03 17.18 9.17
N ASP A 137 13.56 18.09 8.31
CA ASP A 137 12.13 18.37 8.17
C ASP A 137 11.44 17.16 7.55
N THR A 138 10.36 16.70 8.18
CA THR A 138 9.58 15.56 7.69
C THR A 138 8.12 15.97 7.52
N PRO A 139 7.53 15.84 6.31
CA PRO A 139 6.11 16.08 6.12
C PRO A 139 5.31 14.94 6.78
N GLY A 140 4.21 15.28 7.45
CA GLY A 140 3.34 14.29 8.06
C GLY A 140 2.46 13.58 7.04
N LEU A 141 1.85 12.48 7.48
CA LEU A 141 0.97 11.63 6.68
C LEU A 141 -0.22 12.39 6.08
N PHE A 142 -0.81 13.34 6.82
CA PHE A 142 -1.87 14.22 6.28
C PHE A 142 -1.40 15.02 5.07
N ARG A 143 -0.17 15.54 5.11
CA ARG A 143 0.41 16.27 3.98
C ARG A 143 0.77 15.34 2.82
N ALA A 144 1.27 14.16 3.13
CA ALA A 144 1.58 13.16 2.10
C ALA A 144 0.33 12.67 1.35
N ALA A 145 -0.82 12.62 2.04
CA ALA A 145 -2.11 12.22 1.48
C ALA A 145 -2.90 13.38 0.85
N ASP A 146 -2.33 14.58 0.78
CA ASP A 146 -3.05 15.77 0.32
C ASP A 146 -3.62 15.60 -1.10
N GLY A 147 -4.89 15.94 -1.25
CA GLY A 147 -5.67 15.71 -2.47
C GLY A 147 -6.01 14.26 -2.76
N GLY A 148 -5.52 13.31 -1.96
CA GLY A 148 -5.72 11.87 -2.08
C GLY A 148 -6.63 11.28 -1.01
N THR A 149 -6.26 10.09 -0.52
CA THR A 149 -6.98 9.35 0.52
C THR A 149 -6.01 8.88 1.60
N LEU A 150 -6.33 9.13 2.85
CA LEU A 150 -5.64 8.57 4.01
C LEU A 150 -6.55 7.52 4.65
N PHE A 151 -6.11 6.27 4.66
CA PHE A 151 -6.78 5.17 5.35
C PHE A 151 -6.09 4.90 6.69
N LEU A 152 -6.84 5.06 7.77
CA LEU A 152 -6.38 4.79 9.13
C LEU A 152 -6.97 3.45 9.58
N ASP A 153 -6.14 2.41 9.60
CA ASP A 153 -6.57 1.12 10.15
C ASP A 153 -6.39 1.13 11.67
N GLU A 154 -7.23 0.37 12.35
CA GLU A 154 -7.23 0.25 13.81
C GLU A 154 -7.24 1.58 14.56
N ILE A 155 -7.96 2.58 14.07
CA ILE A 155 -8.01 3.94 14.63
C ILE A 155 -8.37 3.97 16.14
N GLY A 156 -9.06 2.95 16.63
CA GLY A 156 -9.37 2.79 18.06
C GLY A 156 -8.14 2.57 18.96
N ASN A 157 -6.97 2.26 18.38
CA ASN A 157 -5.71 2.08 19.10
C ASN A 157 -4.90 3.39 19.21
N LEU A 158 -5.35 4.45 18.56
CA LEU A 158 -4.84 5.80 18.83
C LEU A 158 -5.39 6.29 20.17
N SER A 159 -4.54 6.43 21.14
CA SER A 159 -4.82 7.04 22.44
C SER A 159 -4.61 8.54 22.44
#